data_1ae40263d66a72d6a08f50eef6eb1b2b
#
_entry.id   1ae40263d66a72d6a08f50eef6eb1b2b
#
_cell.length_a   1.000
_cell.length_b   1.000
_cell.length_c   1.000
_cell.angle_alpha   90.00
_cell.angle_beta   90.00
_cell.angle_gamma   90.00
#
_symmetry.space_group_name_H-M   'P 1'
#
loop_
_entity.id
_entity.type
_entity.pdbx_description
1 polymer ?
#
loop_
_entity_poly.entity_id
_entity_poly.type
_entity_poly.pdbx_seq_one_letter_code
_entity_poly.pdbx_strand_id
1 'polypeptide(L)'
;MKILVDTCIWSHALRSKKPEFEAQVKTLETLIIDQRVLIIGAIRQEVLSGYSDLNKFEILKAKLNYFENTLVLDEDYITAAMFYNQCRQKIVSYVFVTLLQ
;
A
#
# COMPACT_ATOMS: atom_id res chain seq x y z
N MET A 1 15.28 -4.34 1.41
CA MET A 1 14.52 -3.06 1.45
C MET A 1 13.05 -3.36 1.56
N LYS A 2 12.37 -2.75 2.48
CA LYS A 2 10.93 -2.89 2.67
C LYS A 2 10.21 -1.78 1.93
N ILE A 3 9.02 -2.06 1.41
CA ILE A 3 8.27 -1.12 0.58
C ILE A 3 6.87 -0.94 1.14
N LEU A 4 6.47 0.30 1.28
CA LEU A 4 5.10 0.69 1.62
C LEU A 4 4.33 0.91 0.32
N VAL A 5 3.20 0.22 0.18
CA VAL A 5 2.38 0.26 -1.02
C VAL A 5 1.19 1.18 -0.80
N ASP A 6 0.94 2.07 -1.75
CA ASP A 6 -0.19 3.00 -1.69
C ASP A 6 -1.52 2.24 -1.72
N THR A 7 -2.51 2.81 -1.03
CA THR A 7 -3.88 2.30 -0.98
C THR A 7 -4.47 2.09 -2.38
N CYS A 8 -4.14 2.95 -3.32
CA CYS A 8 -4.61 2.83 -4.71
C CYS A 8 -4.23 1.48 -5.32
N ILE A 9 -2.99 1.05 -5.13
CA ILE A 9 -2.52 -0.25 -5.66
C ILE A 9 -3.22 -1.40 -4.95
N TRP A 10 -3.38 -1.32 -3.63
CA TRP A 10 -4.16 -2.30 -2.89
C TRP A 10 -5.60 -2.42 -3.41
N SER A 11 -6.24 -1.29 -3.68
CA SER A 11 -7.61 -1.28 -4.21
C SER A 11 -7.72 -1.97 -5.57
N HIS A 12 -6.77 -1.72 -6.47
CA HIS A 12 -6.76 -2.38 -7.78
C HIS A 12 -6.49 -3.87 -7.67
N ALA A 13 -5.62 -4.27 -6.77
CA ALA A 13 -5.32 -5.69 -6.56
C ALA A 13 -6.51 -6.44 -5.98
N LEU A 14 -7.27 -5.80 -5.09
CA LEU A 14 -8.33 -6.46 -4.32
C LEU A 14 -9.71 -6.34 -4.95
N ARG A 15 -9.99 -5.28 -5.69
CA ARG A 15 -11.36 -4.98 -6.15
C ARG A 15 -11.51 -4.76 -7.63
N SER A 16 -10.83 -3.77 -8.19
CA SER A 16 -11.16 -3.33 -9.55
C SER A 16 -10.48 -4.10 -10.66
N LYS A 17 -9.29 -4.61 -10.43
CA LYS A 17 -8.53 -5.44 -11.39
C LYS A 17 -8.53 -4.88 -12.81
N LYS A 18 -8.42 -3.57 -12.95
CA LYS A 18 -8.42 -2.91 -14.25
C LYS A 18 -7.15 -3.24 -15.03
N PRO A 19 -7.26 -3.51 -16.36
CA PRO A 19 -6.09 -3.88 -17.16
C PRO A 19 -4.96 -2.85 -17.13
N GLU A 20 -5.28 -1.57 -17.02
CA GLU A 20 -4.28 -0.50 -16.98
C GLU A 20 -3.38 -0.54 -15.75
N PHE A 21 -3.79 -1.25 -14.70
CA PHE A 21 -3.01 -1.39 -13.46
C PHE A 21 -2.41 -2.78 -13.29
N GLU A 22 -2.49 -3.63 -14.32
CA GLU A 22 -2.01 -4.99 -14.23
C GLU A 22 -0.52 -5.09 -13.89
N ALA A 23 0.31 -4.22 -14.47
CA ALA A 23 1.75 -4.21 -14.20
C ALA A 23 2.04 -3.89 -12.74
N GLN A 24 1.33 -2.92 -12.17
CA GLN A 24 1.49 -2.52 -10.77
C GLN A 24 1.03 -3.63 -9.82
N VAL A 25 -0.07 -4.30 -10.16
CA VAL A 25 -0.59 -5.42 -9.35
C VAL A 25 0.39 -6.59 -9.38
N LYS A 26 0.98 -6.90 -10.53
CA LYS A 26 2.00 -7.95 -10.64
C LYS A 26 3.25 -7.60 -9.84
N THR A 27 3.66 -6.35 -9.85
CA THR A 27 4.77 -5.89 -9.02
C THR A 27 4.47 -6.09 -7.54
N LEU A 28 3.24 -5.75 -7.11
CA LEU A 28 2.82 -5.99 -5.74
C LEU A 28 2.89 -7.48 -5.38
N GLU A 29 2.40 -8.34 -6.24
CA GLU A 29 2.45 -9.80 -6.02
C GLU A 29 3.88 -10.28 -5.82
N THR A 30 4.80 -9.81 -6.64
CA THR A 30 6.23 -10.15 -6.53
C THR A 30 6.81 -9.67 -5.20
N LEU A 31 6.48 -8.46 -4.78
CA LEU A 31 6.94 -7.90 -3.51
C LEU A 31 6.38 -8.68 -2.32
N ILE A 32 5.15 -9.16 -2.42
CA ILE A 32 4.53 -10.00 -1.37
C ILE A 32 5.29 -11.32 -1.25
N ILE A 33 5.55 -11.97 -2.37
CA ILE A 33 6.30 -13.24 -2.39
C ILE A 33 7.69 -13.05 -1.77
N ASP A 34 8.33 -11.94 -2.05
CA ASP A 34 9.66 -11.61 -1.51
C ASP A 34 9.62 -11.14 -0.06
N GLN A 35 8.44 -11.05 0.54
CA GLN A 35 8.24 -10.57 1.91
C GLN A 35 8.78 -9.16 2.13
N ARG A 36 8.60 -8.28 1.14
CA ARG A 36 9.12 -6.92 1.16
C ARG A 36 8.05 -5.87 1.41
N VAL A 37 6.81 -6.26 1.61
CA VAL A 37 5.69 -5.33 1.79
C VAL A 37 5.48 -5.04 3.27
N LEU A 38 5.45 -3.75 3.58
CA LEU A 38 5.04 -3.24 4.89
C LEU A 38 3.63 -2.70 4.82
N ILE A 39 2.94 -2.74 5.95
CA ILE A 39 1.67 -2.05 6.09
C ILE A 39 1.72 -1.15 7.33
N ILE A 40 1.07 0.01 7.22
CA ILE A 40 0.91 0.94 8.33
C ILE A 40 -0.56 1.09 8.66
N GLY A 41 -0.85 1.59 9.87
CA GLY A 41 -2.22 1.74 10.35
C GLY A 41 -3.10 2.55 9.41
N ALA A 42 -2.60 3.66 8.87
CA ALA A 42 -3.38 4.50 7.96
C ALA A 42 -3.79 3.77 6.68
N ILE A 43 -2.88 3.01 6.09
CA ILE A 43 -3.18 2.23 4.88
C ILE A 43 -4.16 1.10 5.20
N ARG A 44 -3.95 0.40 6.32
CA ARG A 44 -4.86 -0.63 6.80
C ARG A 44 -6.27 -0.08 6.96
N GLN A 45 -6.41 1.08 7.57
CA GLN A 45 -7.70 1.73 7.77
C GLN A 45 -8.37 2.05 6.43
N GLU A 46 -7.64 2.64 5.49
CA GLU A 46 -8.20 3.01 4.19
C GLU A 46 -8.63 1.78 3.39
N VAL A 47 -7.82 0.73 3.37
CA VAL A 47 -8.15 -0.50 2.65
C VAL A 47 -9.38 -1.16 3.26
N LEU A 48 -9.44 -1.30 4.58
CA LEU A 48 -10.57 -1.93 5.26
C LEU A 48 -11.85 -1.11 5.16
N SER A 49 -11.76 0.21 5.10
CA SER A 49 -12.91 1.10 5.00
C SER A 49 -13.72 0.89 3.71
N GLY A 50 -13.13 0.26 2.70
CA GLY A 50 -13.82 -0.07 1.47
C GLY A 50 -14.72 -1.31 1.55
N TYR A 51 -14.78 -1.99 2.70
CA TYR A 51 -15.50 -3.26 2.85
C TYR A 51 -16.55 -3.17 3.94
N SER A 52 -17.78 -2.88 3.53
CA SER A 52 -18.92 -2.77 4.46
C SER A 52 -19.54 -4.11 4.84
N ASP A 53 -19.34 -5.14 4.00
CA ASP A 53 -19.79 -6.50 4.31
C ASP A 53 -18.92 -7.08 5.42
N LEU A 54 -19.53 -7.48 6.52
CA LEU A 54 -18.80 -7.92 7.70
C LEU A 54 -17.93 -9.15 7.43
N ASN A 55 -18.44 -10.11 6.66
CA ASN A 55 -17.68 -11.33 6.36
C ASN A 55 -16.45 -11.00 5.52
N LYS A 56 -16.60 -10.18 4.50
CA LYS A 56 -15.48 -9.76 3.66
C LYS A 56 -14.48 -8.92 4.46
N PHE A 57 -14.98 -8.06 5.33
CA PHE A 57 -14.14 -7.25 6.20
C PHE A 57 -13.24 -8.13 7.08
N GLU A 58 -13.83 -9.12 7.74
CA GLU A 58 -13.08 -10.01 8.64
C GLU A 58 -12.06 -10.86 7.89
N ILE A 59 -12.41 -11.35 6.70
CA ILE A 59 -11.47 -12.11 5.86
C ILE A 59 -10.28 -11.23 5.46
N LEU A 60 -10.55 -10.02 5.01
CA LEU A 60 -9.49 -9.09 4.59
C LEU A 60 -8.62 -8.68 5.77
N LYS A 61 -9.24 -8.39 6.91
CA LYS A 61 -8.53 -8.06 8.15
C LYS A 61 -7.53 -9.16 8.51
N ALA A 62 -7.96 -10.42 8.44
CA ALA A 62 -7.07 -11.55 8.72
C ALA A 62 -5.92 -11.65 7.71
N LYS A 63 -6.21 -11.44 6.42
CA LYS A 63 -5.18 -11.45 5.38
C LYS A 63 -4.16 -10.34 5.56
N LEU A 64 -4.60 -9.14 5.94
CA LEU A 64 -3.70 -8.01 6.14
C LEU A 64 -2.78 -8.21 7.34
N ASN A 65 -3.18 -9.04 8.29
CA ASN A 65 -2.32 -9.37 9.44
C ASN A 65 -1.09 -10.19 9.04
N TYR A 66 -1.05 -10.74 7.84
CA TYR A 66 0.13 -11.40 7.30
C TYR A 66 1.32 -10.44 7.14
N PHE A 67 1.03 -9.17 6.85
CA PHE A 67 2.07 -8.20 6.55
C PHE A 67 2.65 -7.59 7.81
N GLU A 68 3.94 -7.27 7.75
CA GLU A 68 4.63 -6.64 8.85
C GLU A 68 4.08 -5.23 9.08
N ASN A 69 3.61 -4.99 10.30
CA ASN A 69 3.24 -3.65 10.74
C ASN A 69 4.48 -2.85 11.04
N THR A 70 4.49 -1.59 10.63
CA THR A 70 5.56 -0.69 11.01
C THR A 70 4.99 0.57 11.64
N LEU A 71 5.72 1.10 12.61
CA LEU A 71 5.40 2.39 13.19
C LEU A 71 5.93 3.48 12.27
N VAL A 72 5.09 4.48 12.03
CA VAL A 72 5.47 5.63 11.21
C VAL A 72 5.81 6.77 12.17
N LEU A 73 7.03 7.25 12.10
CA LEU A 73 7.51 8.37 12.88
C LEU A 73 7.25 9.68 12.14
N ASP A 74 7.31 10.79 12.85
CA ASP A 74 7.13 12.11 12.24
C ASP A 74 8.10 12.32 11.07
N GLU A 75 9.33 11.86 11.22
CA GLU A 75 10.35 11.93 10.17
C GLU A 75 9.92 11.21 8.89
N ASP A 76 9.24 10.10 9.03
CA ASP A 76 8.74 9.32 7.90
C ASP A 76 7.65 10.09 7.16
N TYR A 77 6.75 10.74 7.89
CA TYR A 77 5.71 11.57 7.29
C TYR A 77 6.30 12.75 6.52
N ILE A 78 7.31 13.40 7.10
CA ILE A 78 8.01 14.51 6.45
C ILE A 78 8.69 14.03 5.16
N THR A 79 9.38 12.91 5.22
CA THR A 79 10.04 12.31 4.05
C THR A 79 9.03 11.95 2.97
N ALA A 80 7.90 11.37 3.36
CA ALA A 80 6.82 11.03 2.42
C ALA A 80 6.26 12.29 1.74
N ALA A 81 6.09 13.37 2.50
CA ALA A 81 5.63 14.64 1.94
C ALA A 81 6.61 15.19 0.91
N MET A 82 7.91 15.09 1.19
CA MET A 82 8.95 15.52 0.25
C MET A 82 8.89 14.70 -1.05
N PHE A 83 8.78 13.38 -0.95
CA PHE A 83 8.63 12.52 -2.12
C PHE A 83 7.36 12.83 -2.90
N TYR A 84 6.25 13.04 -2.21
CA TYR A 84 5.00 13.41 -2.86
C TYR A 84 5.15 14.67 -3.69
N ASN A 85 5.77 15.69 -3.14
CA ASN A 85 5.99 16.97 -3.84
C ASN A 85 6.87 16.79 -5.07
N GLN A 86 7.92 15.97 -4.97
CA GLN A 86 8.79 15.66 -6.10
C GLN A 86 8.04 14.89 -7.19
N CYS A 87 7.26 13.90 -6.81
CA CYS A 87 6.49 13.08 -7.75
C CYS A 87 5.40 13.90 -8.42
N ARG A 88 4.76 14.81 -7.70
CA ARG A 88 3.72 15.68 -8.27
C ARG A 88 4.25 16.52 -9.41
N GLN A 89 5.50 16.97 -9.32
CA GLN A 89 6.14 17.72 -10.40
C GLN A 89 6.38 16.87 -11.64
N LYS A 90 6.49 15.56 -11.47
CA LYS A 90 6.76 14.62 -12.56
C LYS A 90 5.51 13.92 -13.08
N ILE A 91 4.32 14.27 -12.57
CA ILE A 91 3.03 13.67 -12.95
C ILE A 91 3.09 12.15 -12.79
N VAL A 92 3.47 11.69 -11.61
CA VAL A 92 3.49 10.26 -11.29
C VAL A 92 2.21 9.90 -10.57
N SER A 93 1.48 8.92 -11.11
CA SER A 93 0.18 8.50 -10.57
C SER A 93 0.31 7.63 -9.32
N TYR A 94 1.40 6.86 -9.22
CA TYR A 94 1.57 5.91 -8.13
C TYR A 94 2.96 6.00 -7.58
N VAL A 95 3.05 5.82 -6.28
CA VAL A 95 4.33 5.85 -5.59
C VAL A 95 4.43 4.65 -4.68
N PHE A 96 5.51 3.89 -4.85
CA PHE A 96 5.95 2.97 -3.82
C PHE A 96 6.89 3.77 -2.94
N VAL A 97 6.44 4.05 -1.73
CA VAL A 97 7.27 4.79 -0.79
C VAL A 97 8.22 3.81 -0.12
N THR A 98 9.51 4.06 -0.28
CA THR A 98 10.53 3.28 0.40
C THR A 98 10.75 3.87 1.78
N LEU A 99 10.54 3.07 2.81
CA LEU A 99 10.86 3.49 4.17
C LEU A 99 12.33 3.22 4.42
N LEU A 100 13.04 4.25 4.80
CA LEU A 100 14.45 4.13 5.12
C LEU A 100 14.61 3.45 6.48
N GLN A 101 15.29 2.36 6.48
CA GLN A 101 15.57 1.58 7.68
C GLN A 101 16.89 1.93 8.28
#